data_44621efe9ecf80bf070c92a4f09c3f87
#
_entry.id   44621efe9ecf80bf070c92a4f09c3f87
#
_cell.length_a   1.000
_cell.length_b   1.000
_cell.length_c   1.000
_cell.angle_alpha   90.00
_cell.angle_beta   90.00
_cell.angle_gamma   90.00
#
_symmetry.space_group_name_H-M   'P 1'
#
loop_
_entity.id
_entity.type
_entity.pdbx_description
1 polymer ?
#
loop_
_entity_poly.entity_id
_entity_poly.type
_entity_poly.pdbx_seq_one_letter_code
_entity_poly.pdbx_strand_id
1 'polypeptide(L)'
;MALFKASNVVICFIILAFVLPYCDAQNSQTDYLNTHNSARSQVTGVSAITWNTTIEAYAQNYANQRISDCNLVHSNGPYGENIAKGSGSFTGTAAVNLWVAEKPYYDYTSNSCTGGQECRHYTQVIWKNSIQLGCARVQCTNGWWFVICNYNPPGNYIGQRPY
;
A
#
# COMPACT_ATOMS: atom_id res chain seq x y z
N MET A 1 70.53 38.21 -11.86
CA MET A 1 69.77 37.88 -10.66
C MET A 1 68.31 37.90 -11.02
N ALA A 2 67.75 36.76 -11.36
CA ALA A 2 66.39 36.64 -11.87
C ALA A 2 65.47 36.09 -10.75
N LEU A 3 64.48 36.86 -10.39
CA LEU A 3 63.50 36.51 -9.37
C LEU A 3 62.37 35.64 -10.01
N PHE A 4 62.29 34.39 -9.64
CA PHE A 4 61.14 33.54 -9.98
C PHE A 4 59.95 33.87 -9.06
N LYS A 5 58.83 34.36 -9.68
CA LYS A 5 57.55 34.50 -9.02
C LYS A 5 56.89 33.13 -8.99
N ALA A 6 56.70 32.56 -7.81
CA ALA A 6 55.85 31.38 -7.62
C ALA A 6 54.35 31.78 -7.74
N SER A 7 53.65 31.19 -8.71
CA SER A 7 52.23 31.34 -8.87
C SER A 7 51.49 30.27 -8.05
N ASN A 8 50.80 30.71 -7.02
CA ASN A 8 49.96 29.82 -6.24
C ASN A 8 48.65 29.50 -6.99
N VAL A 9 48.55 28.31 -7.58
CA VAL A 9 47.34 27.81 -8.17
C VAL A 9 46.47 27.19 -7.02
N VAL A 10 45.42 27.89 -6.64
CA VAL A 10 44.42 27.35 -5.70
C VAL A 10 43.48 26.47 -6.52
N ILE A 11 43.62 25.15 -6.36
CA ILE A 11 42.68 24.18 -6.96
C ILE A 11 41.48 24.09 -6.03
N CYS A 12 40.35 24.69 -6.44
CA CYS A 12 39.10 24.63 -5.78
C CYS A 12 38.43 23.27 -6.13
N PHE A 13 38.47 22.29 -5.20
CA PHE A 13 37.72 21.05 -5.34
C PHE A 13 36.23 21.32 -5.09
N ILE A 14 35.44 21.39 -6.16
CA ILE A 14 33.98 21.40 -6.05
C ILE A 14 33.55 19.97 -5.75
N ILE A 15 33.21 19.70 -4.47
CA ILE A 15 32.57 18.46 -4.09
C ILE A 15 31.12 18.53 -4.59
N LEU A 16 30.84 17.87 -5.71
CA LEU A 16 29.48 17.65 -6.18
C LEU A 16 28.82 16.60 -5.27
N ALA A 17 28.10 17.05 -4.25
CA ALA A 17 27.25 16.19 -3.45
C ALA A 17 26.13 15.67 -4.35
N PHE A 18 26.21 14.44 -4.81
CA PHE A 18 25.09 13.73 -5.42
C PHE A 18 24.05 13.50 -4.33
N VAL A 19 23.03 14.34 -4.30
CA VAL A 19 21.79 14.05 -3.58
C VAL A 19 21.12 12.93 -4.36
N LEU A 20 21.38 11.67 -3.99
CA LEU A 20 20.59 10.55 -4.48
C LEU A 20 19.17 10.79 -3.98
N PRO A 21 18.14 10.81 -4.85
CA PRO A 21 16.79 10.80 -4.36
C PRO A 21 16.62 9.53 -3.52
N TYR A 22 16.34 9.70 -2.23
CA TYR A 22 15.86 8.60 -1.42
C TYR A 22 14.56 8.13 -2.07
N CYS A 23 14.63 6.99 -2.75
CA CYS A 23 13.44 6.27 -3.19
C CYS A 23 12.84 5.69 -1.89
N ASP A 24 12.01 6.51 -1.23
CA ASP A 24 11.24 6.02 -0.09
C ASP A 24 10.48 4.79 -0.58
N ALA A 25 10.82 3.66 -0.01
CA ALA A 25 10.14 2.42 -0.32
C ALA A 25 8.65 2.63 0.02
N GLN A 26 7.78 2.67 -0.97
CA GLN A 26 6.33 2.97 -0.93
C GLN A 26 5.56 2.05 0.03
N ASN A 27 5.91 2.09 1.32
CA ASN A 27 5.45 1.20 2.37
C ASN A 27 5.15 1.91 3.69
N SER A 28 5.25 3.26 3.73
CA SER A 28 4.88 4.04 4.92
C SER A 28 3.37 4.06 5.12
N GLN A 29 2.93 4.39 6.34
CA GLN A 29 1.52 4.63 6.63
C GLN A 29 0.91 5.63 5.65
N THR A 30 1.66 6.69 5.33
CA THR A 30 1.24 7.75 4.39
C THR A 30 1.06 7.20 2.97
N ASP A 31 1.91 6.28 2.53
CA ASP A 31 1.79 5.68 1.18
C ASP A 31 0.53 4.84 1.06
N TYR A 32 0.24 4.00 2.07
CA TYR A 32 -1.01 3.24 2.12
C TYR A 32 -2.23 4.17 2.12
N LEU A 33 -2.23 5.18 3.00
CA LEU A 33 -3.34 6.15 3.10
C LEU A 33 -3.56 6.92 1.81
N ASN A 34 -2.50 7.46 1.22
CA ASN A 34 -2.60 8.25 -0.01
C ASN A 34 -3.18 7.42 -1.14
N THR A 35 -2.74 6.17 -1.30
CA THR A 35 -3.22 5.30 -2.36
C THR A 35 -4.70 4.93 -2.15
N HIS A 36 -5.10 4.59 -0.92
CA HIS A 36 -6.51 4.35 -0.59
C HIS A 36 -7.37 5.58 -0.81
N ASN A 37 -6.94 6.73 -0.28
CA ASN A 37 -7.72 7.96 -0.35
C ASN A 37 -7.80 8.54 -1.76
N SER A 38 -6.78 8.31 -2.60
CA SER A 38 -6.85 8.62 -4.03
C SER A 38 -7.98 7.82 -4.72
N ALA A 39 -8.10 6.52 -4.44
CA ALA A 39 -9.20 5.70 -5.00
C ALA A 39 -10.56 6.12 -4.43
N ARG A 40 -10.66 6.37 -3.13
CA ARG A 40 -11.90 6.76 -2.44
C ARG A 40 -12.43 8.11 -2.92
N SER A 41 -11.55 9.08 -3.18
CA SER A 41 -11.94 10.40 -3.70
C SER A 41 -12.58 10.37 -5.09
N GLN A 42 -12.42 9.27 -5.84
CA GLN A 42 -13.05 9.07 -7.14
C GLN A 42 -14.52 8.59 -7.03
N VAL A 43 -15.03 8.38 -5.82
CA VAL A 43 -16.37 7.83 -5.58
C VAL A 43 -17.16 8.81 -4.74
N THR A 44 -18.28 9.28 -5.28
CA THR A 44 -19.16 10.23 -4.61
C THR A 44 -19.72 9.66 -3.30
N GLY A 45 -19.64 10.44 -2.22
CA GLY A 45 -20.17 10.03 -0.92
C GLY A 45 -19.24 9.12 -0.10
N VAL A 46 -18.01 8.87 -0.59
CA VAL A 46 -16.99 8.11 0.14
C VAL A 46 -15.96 9.08 0.74
N SER A 47 -15.87 9.11 2.06
CA SER A 47 -14.91 9.94 2.78
C SER A 47 -13.53 9.29 2.84
N ALA A 48 -12.50 10.10 3.10
CA ALA A 48 -11.15 9.61 3.35
C ALA A 48 -11.13 8.65 4.55
N ILE A 49 -10.29 7.62 4.45
CA ILE A 49 -10.00 6.68 5.54
C ILE A 49 -8.79 7.18 6.34
N THR A 50 -8.74 6.88 7.64
CA THR A 50 -7.67 7.30 8.55
C THR A 50 -6.87 6.11 9.07
N TRP A 51 -5.61 6.34 9.45
CA TRP A 51 -4.77 5.29 10.02
C TRP A 51 -5.13 4.99 11.47
N ASN A 52 -5.04 3.70 11.83
CA ASN A 52 -5.24 3.23 13.19
C ASN A 52 -4.12 2.24 13.57
N THR A 53 -3.31 2.59 14.56
CA THR A 53 -2.15 1.80 14.99
C THR A 53 -2.52 0.46 15.64
N THR A 54 -3.71 0.34 16.22
CA THR A 54 -4.21 -0.94 16.75
C THR A 54 -4.50 -1.92 15.60
N ILE A 55 -5.09 -1.42 14.51
CA ILE A 55 -5.37 -2.22 13.32
C ILE A 55 -4.05 -2.57 12.60
N GLU A 56 -3.11 -1.62 12.53
CA GLU A 56 -1.76 -1.88 12.02
C GLU A 56 -1.06 -2.99 12.79
N ALA A 57 -1.09 -2.95 14.13
CA ALA A 57 -0.50 -4.00 14.97
C ALA A 57 -1.16 -5.37 14.72
N TYR A 58 -2.48 -5.40 14.52
CA TYR A 58 -3.19 -6.62 14.14
C TYR A 58 -2.69 -7.15 12.79
N ALA A 59 -2.63 -6.27 11.77
CA ALA A 59 -2.14 -6.61 10.43
C ALA A 59 -0.71 -7.16 10.49
N GLN A 60 0.18 -6.50 11.27
CA GLN A 60 1.57 -6.92 11.43
C GLN A 60 1.69 -8.28 12.12
N ASN A 61 0.92 -8.51 13.17
CA ASN A 61 0.91 -9.79 13.88
C ASN A 61 0.46 -10.93 12.97
N TYR A 62 -0.54 -10.71 12.13
CA TYR A 62 -0.98 -11.71 11.16
C TYR A 62 0.03 -11.90 10.03
N ALA A 63 0.56 -10.82 9.46
CA ALA A 63 1.59 -10.89 8.43
C ALA A 63 2.80 -11.73 8.89
N ASN A 64 3.24 -11.58 10.14
CA ASN A 64 4.35 -12.36 10.70
C ASN A 64 4.07 -13.87 10.68
N GLN A 65 2.81 -14.31 10.81
CA GLN A 65 2.42 -15.73 10.71
C GLN A 65 2.52 -16.27 9.29
N ARG A 66 2.53 -15.39 8.28
CA ARG A 66 2.64 -15.77 6.85
C ARG A 66 4.07 -15.79 6.33
N ILE A 67 5.06 -15.42 7.12
CA ILE A 67 6.47 -15.38 6.70
C ILE A 67 6.95 -16.73 6.17
N SER A 68 6.54 -17.83 6.79
CA SER A 68 7.03 -19.17 6.43
C SER A 68 6.44 -19.72 5.13
N ASP A 69 5.18 -19.38 4.81
CA ASP A 69 4.46 -19.99 3.70
C ASP A 69 4.03 -19.01 2.59
N CYS A 70 3.94 -17.73 2.91
CA CYS A 70 3.46 -16.67 2.02
C CYS A 70 2.10 -16.95 1.39
N ASN A 71 1.25 -17.73 2.06
CA ASN A 71 -0.04 -18.11 1.53
C ASN A 71 -1.06 -16.98 1.67
N LEU A 72 -1.87 -16.78 0.63
CA LEU A 72 -2.99 -15.86 0.64
C LEU A 72 -4.18 -16.49 1.37
N VAL A 73 -4.10 -16.53 2.68
CA VAL A 73 -5.16 -17.02 3.59
C VAL A 73 -5.61 -15.84 4.44
N HIS A 74 -6.93 -15.64 4.55
CA HIS A 74 -7.49 -14.59 5.39
C HIS A 74 -7.34 -14.90 6.87
N SER A 75 -7.20 -13.84 7.69
CA SER A 75 -7.03 -13.96 9.14
C SER A 75 -8.30 -14.45 9.86
N ASN A 76 -9.45 -14.30 9.24
CA ASN A 76 -10.79 -14.54 9.82
C ASN A 76 -11.03 -13.76 11.12
N GLY A 77 -10.40 -12.59 11.23
CA GLY A 77 -10.52 -11.71 12.38
C GLY A 77 -11.71 -10.75 12.30
N PRO A 78 -11.77 -9.75 13.18
CA PRO A 78 -12.93 -8.86 13.31
C PRO A 78 -12.98 -7.74 12.25
N TYR A 79 -11.96 -7.61 11.42
CA TYR A 79 -11.81 -6.52 10.45
C TYR A 79 -12.17 -6.97 9.03
N GLY A 80 -12.54 -6.03 8.17
CA GLY A 80 -12.44 -6.21 6.73
C GLY A 80 -10.97 -6.40 6.36
N GLU A 81 -10.69 -7.12 5.27
CA GLU A 81 -9.31 -7.51 4.98
C GLU A 81 -9.06 -7.67 3.48
N ASN A 82 -7.98 -7.04 3.01
CA ASN A 82 -7.39 -7.30 1.71
C ASN A 82 -5.97 -7.85 1.90
N ILE A 83 -5.62 -8.88 1.15
CA ILE A 83 -4.30 -9.49 1.13
C ILE A 83 -3.77 -9.59 -0.29
N ALA A 84 -2.45 -9.45 -0.43
CA ALA A 84 -1.75 -9.63 -1.70
C ALA A 84 -0.35 -10.18 -1.45
N LYS A 85 0.24 -10.78 -2.47
CA LYS A 85 1.66 -11.14 -2.48
C LYS A 85 2.30 -10.86 -3.83
N GLY A 86 3.60 -10.61 -3.82
CA GLY A 86 4.35 -10.36 -5.03
C GLY A 86 5.85 -10.60 -4.85
N SER A 87 6.56 -10.77 -5.95
CA SER A 87 8.01 -10.95 -6.01
C SER A 87 8.73 -9.62 -6.25
N GLY A 88 10.06 -9.63 -6.19
CA GLY A 88 10.89 -8.44 -6.43
C GLY A 88 10.68 -7.35 -5.37
N SER A 89 10.49 -6.12 -5.81
CA SER A 89 10.26 -4.96 -4.94
C SER A 89 8.78 -4.68 -4.70
N PHE A 90 7.94 -5.72 -4.59
CA PHE A 90 6.50 -5.57 -4.37
C PHE A 90 6.20 -4.73 -3.13
N THR A 91 5.67 -3.52 -3.32
CA THR A 91 5.43 -2.54 -2.26
C THR A 91 3.99 -2.55 -1.76
N GLY A 92 3.75 -1.88 -0.61
CA GLY A 92 2.39 -1.64 -0.12
C GLY A 92 1.53 -0.87 -1.12
N THR A 93 2.08 0.19 -1.71
CA THR A 93 1.41 0.94 -2.79
C THR A 93 1.07 0.03 -3.98
N ALA A 94 1.97 -0.88 -4.38
CA ALA A 94 1.70 -1.81 -5.47
C ALA A 94 0.54 -2.76 -5.13
N ALA A 95 0.47 -3.25 -3.89
CA ALA A 95 -0.65 -4.09 -3.44
C ALA A 95 -1.99 -3.35 -3.51
N VAL A 96 -2.04 -2.10 -2.99
CA VAL A 96 -3.28 -1.30 -3.05
C VAL A 96 -3.68 -1.00 -4.49
N ASN A 97 -2.72 -0.71 -5.36
CA ASN A 97 -2.99 -0.47 -6.79
C ASN A 97 -3.54 -1.74 -7.48
N LEU A 98 -3.09 -2.95 -7.12
CA LEU A 98 -3.69 -4.20 -7.61
C LEU A 98 -5.17 -4.29 -7.23
N TRP A 99 -5.51 -3.99 -5.98
CA TRP A 99 -6.90 -4.01 -5.52
C TRP A 99 -7.76 -2.94 -6.21
N VAL A 100 -7.20 -1.74 -6.42
CA VAL A 100 -7.89 -0.64 -7.14
C VAL A 100 -8.08 -0.97 -8.62
N ALA A 101 -7.15 -1.71 -9.23
CA ALA A 101 -7.24 -2.13 -10.63
C ALA A 101 -8.44 -3.07 -10.92
N GLU A 102 -9.07 -3.63 -9.89
CA GLU A 102 -10.30 -4.41 -10.01
C GLU A 102 -11.54 -3.54 -10.30
N LYS A 103 -11.44 -2.19 -10.19
CA LYS A 103 -12.55 -1.25 -10.43
C LYS A 103 -13.38 -1.54 -11.69
N PRO A 104 -12.80 -1.86 -12.87
CA PRO A 104 -13.59 -2.13 -14.08
C PRO A 104 -14.48 -3.36 -13.98
N TYR A 105 -14.23 -4.24 -13.03
CA TYR A 105 -14.98 -5.48 -12.84
C TYR A 105 -16.13 -5.36 -11.85
N TYR A 106 -16.26 -4.23 -11.14
CA TYR A 106 -17.40 -4.00 -10.26
C TYR A 106 -18.55 -3.30 -11.00
N ASP A 107 -19.69 -3.95 -11.10
CA ASP A 107 -20.93 -3.34 -11.57
C ASP A 107 -21.80 -2.90 -10.39
N TYR A 108 -21.96 -1.59 -10.26
CA TYR A 108 -22.77 -1.00 -9.18
C TYR A 108 -24.26 -1.36 -9.31
N THR A 109 -24.81 -1.46 -10.53
CA THR A 109 -26.22 -1.72 -10.75
C THR A 109 -26.63 -3.09 -10.24
N SER A 110 -25.87 -4.12 -10.59
CA SER A 110 -26.10 -5.49 -10.13
C SER A 110 -25.49 -5.78 -8.76
N ASN A 111 -24.63 -4.87 -8.24
CA ASN A 111 -23.82 -5.05 -7.02
C ASN A 111 -23.02 -6.37 -7.07
N SER A 112 -22.36 -6.62 -8.17
CA SER A 112 -21.62 -7.85 -8.40
C SER A 112 -20.35 -7.64 -9.23
N CYS A 113 -19.46 -8.62 -9.18
CA CYS A 113 -18.31 -8.67 -10.06
C CYS A 113 -18.71 -9.23 -11.42
N THR A 114 -18.16 -8.67 -12.50
CA THR A 114 -18.48 -9.03 -13.89
C THR A 114 -17.35 -9.84 -14.54
N GLY A 115 -17.70 -10.56 -15.63
CA GLY A 115 -16.72 -11.28 -16.44
C GLY A 115 -15.97 -12.42 -15.72
N GLY A 116 -16.49 -12.92 -14.61
CA GLY A 116 -15.80 -13.94 -13.80
C GLY A 116 -14.53 -13.44 -13.10
N GLN A 117 -14.34 -12.12 -13.05
CA GLN A 117 -13.20 -11.48 -12.41
C GLN A 117 -13.47 -11.18 -10.93
N GLU A 118 -12.41 -11.01 -10.15
CA GLU A 118 -12.53 -10.53 -8.76
C GLU A 118 -12.70 -9.00 -8.73
N CYS A 119 -13.52 -8.48 -7.83
CA CYS A 119 -13.71 -7.04 -7.61
C CYS A 119 -13.86 -6.69 -6.12
N ARG A 120 -13.80 -7.66 -5.22
CA ARG A 120 -14.09 -7.44 -3.79
C ARG A 120 -12.96 -6.75 -3.05
N HIS A 121 -11.74 -6.81 -3.56
CA HIS A 121 -10.67 -5.99 -2.99
C HIS A 121 -10.92 -4.50 -3.27
N TYR A 122 -11.33 -4.15 -4.50
CA TYR A 122 -11.71 -2.79 -4.83
C TYR A 122 -12.89 -2.30 -3.98
N THR A 123 -13.97 -3.09 -3.87
CA THR A 123 -15.14 -2.67 -3.09
C THR A 123 -14.82 -2.48 -1.61
N GLN A 124 -13.89 -3.26 -1.04
CA GLN A 124 -13.39 -3.03 0.31
C GLN A 124 -12.59 -1.72 0.42
N VAL A 125 -11.71 -1.41 -0.53
CA VAL A 125 -10.94 -0.15 -0.55
C VAL A 125 -11.88 1.07 -0.50
N ILE A 126 -12.97 1.04 -1.27
CA ILE A 126 -13.91 2.15 -1.39
C ILE A 126 -15.13 2.02 -0.49
N TRP A 127 -15.16 1.05 0.43
CA TRP A 127 -16.30 0.84 1.33
C TRP A 127 -16.51 2.07 2.21
N LYS A 128 -17.64 2.78 2.01
CA LYS A 128 -17.84 4.10 2.63
C LYS A 128 -17.84 4.07 4.15
N ASN A 129 -18.34 2.98 4.73
CA ASN A 129 -18.45 2.84 6.18
C ASN A 129 -17.14 2.33 6.82
N SER A 130 -16.15 1.87 6.05
CA SER A 130 -14.81 1.62 6.57
C SER A 130 -14.08 2.95 6.69
N ILE A 131 -13.79 3.38 7.91
CA ILE A 131 -13.23 4.70 8.21
C ILE A 131 -11.83 4.63 8.82
N GLN A 132 -11.36 3.43 9.19
CA GLN A 132 -10.04 3.21 9.78
C GLN A 132 -9.30 2.10 9.03
N LEU A 133 -8.00 2.28 8.88
CA LEU A 133 -7.09 1.42 8.13
C LEU A 133 -5.85 1.10 8.96
N GLY A 134 -5.37 -0.11 8.85
CA GLY A 134 -4.04 -0.51 9.30
C GLY A 134 -3.49 -1.58 8.37
N CYS A 135 -2.25 -1.40 7.90
CA CYS A 135 -1.63 -2.31 6.95
C CYS A 135 -0.26 -2.78 7.45
N ALA A 136 0.20 -3.90 6.92
CA ALA A 136 1.53 -4.44 7.17
C ALA A 136 2.08 -5.12 5.92
N ARG A 137 3.41 -5.21 5.87
CA ARG A 137 4.17 -5.88 4.81
C ARG A 137 5.33 -6.64 5.43
N VAL A 138 5.49 -7.90 5.05
CA VAL A 138 6.61 -8.74 5.49
C VAL A 138 7.25 -9.46 4.30
N GLN A 139 8.54 -9.73 4.39
CA GLN A 139 9.21 -10.59 3.43
C GLN A 139 9.12 -12.05 3.89
N CYS A 140 8.66 -12.91 3.00
CA CYS A 140 8.54 -14.33 3.23
C CYS A 140 9.88 -15.04 3.03
N THR A 141 10.04 -16.23 3.60
CA THR A 141 11.26 -17.05 3.50
C THR A 141 11.62 -17.43 2.06
N ASN A 142 10.65 -17.46 1.15
CA ASN A 142 10.85 -17.70 -0.29
C ASN A 142 11.23 -16.43 -1.08
N GLY A 143 11.47 -15.29 -0.40
CA GLY A 143 11.84 -14.01 -1.01
C GLY A 143 10.66 -13.17 -1.55
N TRP A 144 9.44 -13.67 -1.49
CA TRP A 144 8.26 -12.90 -1.85
C TRP A 144 7.86 -11.95 -0.73
N TRP A 145 6.96 -11.03 -1.04
CA TRP A 145 6.38 -10.11 -0.08
C TRP A 145 4.91 -10.43 0.10
N PHE A 146 4.49 -10.48 1.36
CA PHE A 146 3.09 -10.55 1.75
C PHE A 146 2.64 -9.19 2.26
N VAL A 147 1.50 -8.71 1.78
CA VAL A 147 0.89 -7.43 2.16
C VAL A 147 -0.52 -7.69 2.63
N ILE A 148 -0.90 -7.07 3.74
CA ILE A 148 -2.24 -7.11 4.30
C ILE A 148 -2.69 -5.71 4.69
N CYS A 149 -3.94 -5.37 4.41
CA CYS A 149 -4.63 -4.21 4.96
C CYS A 149 -5.93 -4.64 5.63
N ASN A 150 -6.13 -4.16 6.85
CA ASN A 150 -7.33 -4.39 7.62
C ASN A 150 -8.14 -3.10 7.76
N TYR A 151 -9.48 -3.23 7.73
CA TYR A 151 -10.44 -2.11 7.65
C TYR A 151 -11.45 -2.19 8.79
N ASN A 152 -11.73 -1.04 9.41
CA ASN A 152 -12.74 -0.94 10.47
C ASN A 152 -13.72 0.23 10.22
N PRO A 153 -15.02 -0.01 10.30
CA PRO A 153 -15.69 -1.31 10.28
C PRO A 153 -15.38 -2.16 9.03
N PRO A 154 -15.63 -3.48 9.07
CA PRO A 154 -15.52 -4.33 7.89
C PRO A 154 -16.41 -3.84 6.75
N GLY A 155 -16.01 -4.14 5.52
CA GLY A 155 -16.84 -3.97 4.34
C GLY A 155 -17.33 -5.29 3.75
N ASN A 156 -17.78 -5.23 2.51
CA ASN A 156 -18.20 -6.38 1.71
C ASN A 156 -19.31 -7.24 2.34
N TYR A 157 -20.22 -6.63 3.09
CA TYR A 157 -21.39 -7.33 3.61
C TYR A 157 -22.29 -7.80 2.46
N ILE A 158 -22.71 -9.05 2.53
CA ILE A 158 -23.59 -9.67 1.51
C ILE A 158 -24.85 -8.82 1.33
N GLY A 159 -25.17 -8.47 0.09
CA GLY A 159 -26.33 -7.67 -0.28
C GLY A 159 -26.19 -6.16 -0.08
N GLN A 160 -25.09 -5.68 0.52
CA GLN A 160 -24.84 -4.26 0.67
C GLN A 160 -23.93 -3.72 -0.43
N ARG A 161 -24.15 -2.46 -0.81
CA ARG A 161 -23.28 -1.74 -1.75
C ARG A 161 -22.14 -1.03 -1.00
N PRO A 162 -20.98 -0.84 -1.63
CA PRO A 162 -19.85 -0.15 -1.01
C PRO A 162 -20.12 1.35 -0.77
N TYR A 163 -21.03 1.98 -1.56
CA TYR A 163 -21.42 3.41 -1.47
C TYR A 163 -22.81 3.66 -1.99
#